data_d12c1e7baf97376afd5a1e504aa83744
#
_entry.id   d12c1e7baf97376afd5a1e504aa83744
#
_cell.length_a   1.000
_cell.length_b   1.000
_cell.length_c   1.000
_cell.angle_alpha   90.00
_cell.angle_beta   90.00
_cell.angle_gamma   90.00
#
_symmetry.space_group_name_H-M   'P 1'
#
loop_
_entity.id
_entity.type
_entity.pdbx_description
1 polymer ?
#
loop_
_entity_poly.entity_id
_entity_poly.type
_entity_poly.pdbx_seq_one_letter_code
_entity_poly.pdbx_strand_id
1 'polypeptide(L)'
;ELPTRLLDITTNPLVALYFACLGSEERDGEVMIYSIPNEQIKYYNSDSVSILANLTKCKIEFRFDADKEYLIHEIRQDKPNFDGKLLRKEATTDVLCVLPKLNNDRIIRQNGAFFIFGMGETKEKPAEFTDQPIKIRIRGNNKKQLLKELQLLGISEATLFPETDKIMHEIKSQIKH
;
A
#
# COMPACT_ATOMS: atom_id res chain seq x y z
N GLU A 1 13.90 -5.93 -8.35
CA GLU A 1 12.53 -5.68 -7.86
C GLU A 1 11.62 -5.44 -9.05
N LEU A 2 10.42 -6.01 -9.01
CA LEU A 2 9.41 -5.70 -10.03
C LEU A 2 8.79 -4.34 -9.68
N PRO A 3 8.68 -3.41 -10.65
CA PRO A 3 8.00 -2.14 -10.41
C PRO A 3 6.53 -2.40 -10.03
N THR A 4 6.05 -1.74 -9.00
CA THR A 4 4.66 -1.81 -8.58
C THR A 4 4.03 -0.42 -8.58
N ARG A 5 2.72 -0.35 -8.80
CA ARG A 5 1.91 0.87 -8.64
C ARG A 5 1.30 0.98 -7.24
N LEU A 6 1.61 0.03 -6.37
CA LEU A 6 1.10 0.00 -5.01
C LEU A 6 2.17 0.47 -4.02
N LEU A 7 1.75 1.25 -3.04
CA LEU A 7 2.53 1.59 -1.86
C LEU A 7 1.76 1.12 -0.64
N ASP A 8 2.41 0.28 0.16
CA ASP A 8 1.83 -0.18 1.43
C ASP A 8 1.71 0.99 2.41
N ILE A 9 0.54 1.09 3.03
CA ILE A 9 0.25 2.05 4.09
C ILE A 9 -0.49 1.35 5.23
N THR A 10 -0.60 2.03 6.35
CA THR A 10 -1.43 1.58 7.47
C THR A 10 -2.34 2.71 7.94
N THR A 11 -3.53 2.34 8.41
CA THR A 11 -4.46 3.28 9.06
C THR A 11 -4.18 3.42 10.56
N ASN A 12 -3.23 2.63 11.11
CA ASN A 12 -2.85 2.68 12.52
C ASN A 12 -1.53 3.43 12.70
N PRO A 13 -1.52 4.61 13.37
CA PRO A 13 -0.32 5.42 13.56
C PRO A 13 0.77 4.71 14.37
N LEU A 14 0.41 3.80 15.30
CA LEU A 14 1.39 3.05 16.09
C LEU A 14 2.11 1.99 15.23
N VAL A 15 1.41 1.40 14.27
CA VAL A 15 2.02 0.49 13.29
C VAL A 15 2.97 1.26 12.37
N ALA A 16 2.59 2.45 11.91
CA ALA A 16 3.48 3.30 11.12
C ALA A 16 4.75 3.68 11.92
N LEU A 17 4.59 4.05 13.19
CA LEU A 17 5.71 4.35 14.09
C LEU A 17 6.62 3.13 14.28
N TYR A 18 6.04 1.93 14.44
CA TYR A 18 6.80 0.70 14.53
C TYR A 18 7.69 0.49 13.30
N PHE A 19 7.14 0.61 12.09
CA PHE A 19 7.91 0.47 10.86
C PHE A 19 9.00 1.54 10.71
N ALA A 20 8.73 2.78 11.13
CA ALA A 20 9.72 3.85 11.12
C ALA A 20 10.88 3.61 12.10
N CYS A 21 10.64 2.81 13.16
CA CYS A 21 11.66 2.43 14.14
C CYS A 21 12.48 1.21 13.73
N LEU A 22 12.08 0.45 12.70
CA LEU A 22 12.87 -0.68 12.21
C LEU A 22 14.18 -0.23 11.55
N GLY A 23 15.14 -1.16 11.48
CA GLY A 23 16.45 -0.94 10.85
C GLY A 23 17.48 -0.31 11.77
N SER A 24 18.50 0.34 11.18
CA SER A 24 19.66 0.85 11.91
C SER A 24 19.31 2.01 12.84
N GLU A 25 19.87 2.00 14.05
CA GLU A 25 19.83 3.11 15.02
C GLU A 25 20.69 4.31 14.57
N GLU A 26 21.57 4.13 13.60
CA GLU A 26 22.41 5.20 13.05
C GLU A 26 21.63 6.10 12.06
N ARG A 27 20.47 5.64 11.59
CA ARG A 27 19.65 6.36 10.63
C ARG A 27 18.32 6.73 11.27
N ASP A 28 17.89 7.96 11.04
CA ASP A 28 16.55 8.39 11.43
C ASP A 28 15.49 7.65 10.64
N GLY A 29 14.29 7.55 11.21
CA GLY A 29 13.08 7.11 10.53
C GLY A 29 12.17 8.30 10.24
N GLU A 30 11.16 8.10 9.43
CA GLU A 30 10.14 9.10 9.14
C GLU A 30 8.76 8.45 9.08
N VAL A 31 7.78 9.06 9.74
CA VAL A 31 6.36 8.75 9.56
C VAL A 31 5.74 9.85 8.72
N MET A 32 5.12 9.47 7.61
CA MET A 32 4.38 10.38 6.73
C MET A 32 2.88 10.20 6.94
N ILE A 33 2.17 11.28 7.23
CA ILE A 33 0.73 11.29 7.49
C ILE A 33 0.03 11.99 6.33
N TYR A 34 -0.84 11.27 5.64
CA TYR A 34 -1.66 11.77 4.55
C TYR A 34 -3.10 11.98 5.02
N SER A 35 -3.67 13.13 4.71
CA SER A 35 -5.11 13.38 4.85
C SER A 35 -5.77 13.07 3.51
N ILE A 36 -6.60 12.03 3.47
CA ILE A 36 -7.21 11.56 2.22
C ILE A 36 -8.70 11.89 2.21
N PRO A 37 -9.19 12.63 1.21
CA PRO A 37 -10.61 12.89 1.01
C PRO A 37 -11.39 11.57 0.86
N ASN A 38 -12.61 11.51 1.41
CA ASN A 38 -13.45 10.30 1.38
C ASN A 38 -13.71 9.78 -0.04
N GLU A 39 -13.81 10.66 -1.01
CA GLU A 39 -14.00 10.30 -2.43
C GLU A 39 -12.79 9.60 -3.05
N GLN A 40 -11.60 9.75 -2.48
CA GLN A 40 -10.37 9.04 -2.89
C GLN A 40 -10.15 7.73 -2.14
N ILE A 41 -10.98 7.40 -1.14
CA ILE A 41 -10.94 6.12 -0.45
C ILE A 41 -11.85 5.13 -1.17
N LYS A 42 -11.29 4.05 -1.67
CA LYS A 42 -11.99 3.05 -2.49
C LYS A 42 -11.77 1.63 -1.95
N TYR A 43 -12.76 0.77 -2.14
CA TYR A 43 -12.57 -0.65 -1.91
C TYR A 43 -11.82 -1.29 -3.09
N TYR A 44 -11.08 -2.35 -2.82
CA TYR A 44 -10.26 -3.08 -3.79
C TYR A 44 -10.99 -3.50 -5.08
N ASN A 45 -12.30 -3.73 -5.01
CA ASN A 45 -13.15 -4.16 -6.12
C ASN A 45 -13.90 -3.02 -6.83
N SER A 46 -13.61 -1.75 -6.52
CA SER A 46 -14.23 -0.60 -7.20
C SER A 46 -13.76 -0.47 -8.64
N ASP A 47 -14.56 0.18 -9.50
CA ASP A 47 -14.20 0.41 -10.89
C ASP A 47 -12.95 1.27 -11.04
N SER A 48 -12.82 2.30 -10.22
CA SER A 48 -11.64 3.17 -10.21
C SER A 48 -10.34 2.40 -9.91
N VAL A 49 -10.38 1.50 -8.92
CA VAL A 49 -9.22 0.63 -8.60
C VAL A 49 -8.94 -0.34 -9.74
N SER A 50 -9.99 -0.91 -10.36
CA SER A 50 -9.83 -1.81 -11.52
C SER A 50 -9.16 -1.10 -12.70
N ILE A 51 -9.48 0.17 -12.96
CA ILE A 51 -8.84 0.98 -14.00
C ILE A 51 -7.34 1.10 -13.72
N LEU A 52 -6.95 1.57 -12.53
CA LEU A 52 -5.55 1.79 -12.18
C LEU A 52 -4.74 0.49 -12.13
N ALA A 53 -5.32 -0.59 -11.61
CA ALA A 53 -4.66 -1.89 -11.55
C ALA A 53 -4.35 -2.44 -12.95
N ASN A 54 -5.30 -2.31 -13.88
CA ASN A 54 -5.14 -2.82 -15.24
C ASN A 54 -4.20 -1.98 -16.13
N LEU A 55 -3.83 -0.76 -15.71
CA LEU A 55 -2.77 -0.01 -16.39
C LEU A 55 -1.45 -0.78 -16.44
N THR A 56 -1.18 -1.66 -15.47
CA THR A 56 0.03 -2.50 -15.46
C THR A 56 0.11 -3.44 -16.64
N LYS A 57 -1.03 -3.89 -17.18
CA LYS A 57 -1.14 -4.79 -18.33
C LYS A 57 -0.95 -4.08 -19.68
N CYS A 58 -1.07 -2.76 -19.71
CA CYS A 58 -0.88 -1.98 -20.93
C CYS A 58 0.62 -1.84 -21.26
N LYS A 59 0.94 -1.57 -22.53
CA LYS A 59 2.31 -1.27 -22.97
C LYS A 59 2.86 0.01 -22.30
N ILE A 60 4.17 0.17 -22.31
CA ILE A 60 4.86 1.31 -21.66
C ILE A 60 4.47 2.64 -22.31
N GLU A 61 4.35 2.66 -23.63
CA GLU A 61 3.98 3.81 -24.44
C GLU A 61 2.45 4.07 -24.47
N PHE A 62 1.70 3.56 -23.48
CA PHE A 62 0.27 3.73 -23.39
C PHE A 62 -0.14 5.20 -23.53
N ARG A 63 -1.08 5.45 -24.45
CA ARG A 63 -1.74 6.75 -24.68
C ARG A 63 -3.24 6.57 -24.58
N PHE A 64 -3.87 7.32 -23.70
CA PHE A 64 -5.31 7.15 -23.43
C PHE A 64 -6.16 7.16 -24.71
N ASP A 65 -5.97 8.16 -25.58
CA ASP A 65 -6.79 8.31 -26.78
C ASP A 65 -6.63 7.18 -27.81
N ALA A 66 -5.43 6.58 -27.87
CA ALA A 66 -5.11 5.49 -28.80
C ALA A 66 -5.39 4.10 -28.23
N ASP A 67 -5.19 3.92 -26.92
CA ASP A 67 -5.13 2.61 -26.28
C ASP A 67 -6.29 2.35 -25.30
N LYS A 68 -7.28 3.27 -25.24
CA LYS A 68 -8.44 3.17 -24.34
C LYS A 68 -9.20 1.86 -24.47
N GLU A 69 -9.46 1.42 -25.70
CA GLU A 69 -10.20 0.18 -25.94
C GLU A 69 -9.44 -1.06 -25.48
N TYR A 70 -8.11 -1.04 -25.59
CA TYR A 70 -7.26 -2.11 -25.05
C TYR A 70 -7.36 -2.15 -23.53
N LEU A 71 -7.30 -1.00 -22.83
CA LEU A 71 -7.46 -0.94 -21.39
C LEU A 71 -8.84 -1.44 -20.95
N ILE A 72 -9.91 -1.08 -21.66
CA ILE A 72 -11.27 -1.60 -21.40
C ILE A 72 -11.30 -3.12 -21.55
N HIS A 73 -10.64 -3.66 -22.58
CA HIS A 73 -10.52 -5.09 -22.78
C HIS A 73 -9.85 -5.76 -21.58
N GLU A 74 -8.70 -5.27 -21.12
CA GLU A 74 -7.98 -5.81 -19.99
C GLU A 74 -8.79 -5.75 -18.67
N ILE A 75 -9.51 -4.64 -18.44
CA ILE A 75 -10.38 -4.51 -17.26
C ILE A 75 -11.49 -5.58 -17.31
N ARG A 76 -12.08 -5.83 -18.48
CA ARG A 76 -13.16 -6.81 -18.64
C ARG A 76 -12.70 -8.26 -18.47
N GLN A 77 -11.43 -8.58 -18.63
CA GLN A 77 -10.90 -9.91 -18.29
C GLN A 77 -11.06 -10.19 -16.78
N ASP A 78 -10.83 -9.19 -15.93
CA ASP A 78 -10.97 -9.32 -14.48
C ASP A 78 -12.38 -8.97 -13.98
N LYS A 79 -13.09 -8.09 -14.71
CA LYS A 79 -14.39 -7.54 -14.34
C LYS A 79 -15.32 -7.48 -15.57
N PRO A 80 -15.96 -8.60 -15.97
CA PRO A 80 -16.71 -8.72 -17.24
C PRO A 80 -17.79 -7.66 -17.42
N ASN A 81 -18.41 -7.19 -16.35
CA ASN A 81 -19.51 -6.21 -16.39
C ASN A 81 -19.03 -4.75 -16.32
N PHE A 82 -17.74 -4.48 -16.51
CA PHE A 82 -17.22 -3.12 -16.48
C PHE A 82 -17.83 -2.26 -17.59
N ASP A 83 -18.45 -1.12 -17.20
CA ASP A 83 -18.95 -0.14 -18.15
C ASP A 83 -17.81 0.74 -18.66
N GLY A 84 -17.42 0.54 -19.93
CA GLY A 84 -16.36 1.32 -20.58
C GLY A 84 -16.60 2.84 -20.60
N LYS A 85 -17.86 3.32 -20.40
CA LYS A 85 -18.18 4.75 -20.29
C LYS A 85 -17.60 5.39 -19.02
N LEU A 86 -17.31 4.59 -17.98
CA LEU A 86 -16.69 5.06 -16.76
C LEU A 86 -15.20 5.38 -16.96
N LEU A 87 -14.57 4.84 -18.00
CA LEU A 87 -13.17 5.07 -18.29
C LEU A 87 -12.96 6.45 -18.92
N ARG A 88 -12.50 7.39 -18.10
CA ARG A 88 -12.09 8.74 -18.48
C ARG A 88 -10.58 8.87 -18.30
N LYS A 89 -9.97 9.84 -18.99
CA LYS A 89 -8.52 10.09 -18.92
C LYS A 89 -8.08 10.39 -17.49
N GLU A 90 -8.84 11.20 -16.77
CA GLU A 90 -8.59 11.60 -15.39
C GLU A 90 -8.52 10.39 -14.47
N ALA A 91 -9.40 9.39 -14.67
CA ALA A 91 -9.40 8.17 -13.88
C ALA A 91 -8.12 7.32 -14.03
N THR A 92 -7.30 7.58 -15.05
CA THR A 92 -5.99 6.92 -15.23
C THR A 92 -4.84 7.66 -14.55
N THR A 93 -5.07 8.86 -14.02
CA THR A 93 -4.08 9.73 -13.39
C THR A 93 -4.32 9.92 -11.89
N ASP A 94 -5.34 9.30 -11.33
CA ASP A 94 -5.68 9.40 -9.92
C ASP A 94 -4.65 8.71 -9.01
N VAL A 95 -4.56 9.20 -7.76
CA VAL A 95 -3.98 8.46 -6.64
C VAL A 95 -5.11 8.12 -5.68
N LEU A 96 -5.32 6.83 -5.42
CA LEU A 96 -6.42 6.35 -4.59
C LEU A 96 -5.90 5.60 -3.37
N CYS A 97 -6.55 5.82 -2.22
CA CYS A 97 -6.39 4.98 -1.04
C CYS A 97 -7.30 3.75 -1.17
N VAL A 98 -6.72 2.57 -1.16
CA VAL A 98 -7.43 1.32 -1.39
C VAL A 98 -7.55 0.54 -0.09
N LEU A 99 -8.78 0.26 0.30
CA LEU A 99 -9.10 -0.67 1.38
C LEU A 99 -9.11 -2.09 0.79
N PRO A 100 -8.17 -2.96 1.20
CA PRO A 100 -8.05 -4.31 0.67
C PRO A 100 -9.15 -5.24 1.18
N LYS A 101 -9.25 -6.41 0.55
CA LYS A 101 -10.00 -7.52 1.10
C LYS A 101 -9.29 -8.04 2.36
N LEU A 102 -10.03 -8.18 3.46
CA LEU A 102 -9.51 -8.67 4.73
C LEU A 102 -9.46 -10.21 4.78
N ASN A 103 -8.68 -10.80 3.89
CA ASN A 103 -8.48 -12.26 3.78
C ASN A 103 -7.01 -12.68 4.03
N ASN A 104 -6.19 -11.77 4.52
CA ASN A 104 -4.79 -11.99 4.86
C ASN A 104 -4.54 -11.48 6.27
N ASP A 105 -4.10 -12.37 7.17
CA ASP A 105 -3.89 -12.06 8.59
C ASP A 105 -2.88 -10.93 8.80
N ARG A 106 -1.86 -10.83 7.95
CA ARG A 106 -0.88 -9.75 8.01
C ARG A 106 -1.50 -8.40 7.72
N ILE A 107 -2.34 -8.30 6.69
CA ILE A 107 -3.07 -7.07 6.36
C ILE A 107 -3.97 -6.65 7.53
N ILE A 108 -4.67 -7.62 8.14
CA ILE A 108 -5.55 -7.35 9.27
C ILE A 108 -4.75 -6.84 10.47
N ARG A 109 -3.69 -7.55 10.88
CA ARG A 109 -2.87 -7.21 12.05
C ARG A 109 -2.15 -5.87 11.90
N GLN A 110 -1.74 -5.54 10.68
CA GLN A 110 -1.07 -4.28 10.37
C GLN A 110 -2.03 -3.13 10.06
N ASN A 111 -3.35 -3.34 10.12
CA ASN A 111 -4.35 -2.36 9.65
C ASN A 111 -3.98 -1.82 8.27
N GLY A 112 -3.57 -2.76 7.38
CA GLY A 112 -2.98 -2.45 6.10
C GLY A 112 -3.98 -1.88 5.10
N ALA A 113 -3.55 -0.90 4.34
CA ALA A 113 -4.20 -0.37 3.16
C ALA A 113 -3.12 -0.08 2.10
N PHE A 114 -3.52 0.43 0.94
CA PHE A 114 -2.58 0.71 -0.14
C PHE A 114 -2.88 2.06 -0.77
N PHE A 115 -1.83 2.76 -1.21
CA PHE A 115 -2.02 3.72 -2.28
C PHE A 115 -1.81 3.02 -3.61
N ILE A 116 -2.73 3.24 -4.57
CA ILE A 116 -2.55 2.87 -5.96
C ILE A 116 -2.37 4.14 -6.79
N PHE A 117 -1.32 4.14 -7.59
CA PHE A 117 -0.93 5.31 -8.38
C PHE A 117 -1.31 5.11 -9.85
N GLY A 118 -1.99 6.10 -10.40
CA GLY A 118 -2.20 6.22 -11.83
C GLY A 118 -0.93 6.63 -12.58
N MET A 119 -1.11 7.11 -13.80
CA MET A 119 -0.02 7.64 -14.62
C MET A 119 0.23 9.10 -14.26
N GLY A 120 1.49 9.53 -14.33
CA GLY A 120 1.88 10.93 -14.41
C GLY A 120 1.83 11.41 -15.87
N GLU A 121 2.84 12.15 -16.31
CA GLU A 121 2.97 12.60 -17.71
C GLU A 121 3.08 11.42 -18.68
N THR A 122 3.71 10.34 -18.24
CA THR A 122 3.83 9.08 -18.97
C THR A 122 3.45 7.90 -18.04
N LYS A 123 3.23 6.73 -18.63
CA LYS A 123 2.93 5.53 -17.83
C LYS A 123 4.11 5.11 -16.92
N GLU A 124 5.35 5.41 -17.28
CA GLU A 124 6.53 5.10 -16.48
C GLU A 124 6.59 5.92 -15.19
N LYS A 125 6.13 7.16 -15.25
CA LYS A 125 6.06 8.03 -14.07
C LYS A 125 4.72 7.79 -13.35
N PRO A 126 4.73 7.54 -12.04
CA PRO A 126 3.50 7.50 -11.28
C PRO A 126 2.86 8.89 -11.16
N ALA A 127 1.56 8.94 -10.96
CA ALA A 127 0.88 10.14 -10.52
C ALA A 127 1.44 10.59 -9.16
N GLU A 128 1.37 11.88 -8.88
CA GLU A 128 1.82 12.45 -7.62
C GLU A 128 0.63 12.85 -6.74
N PHE A 129 0.86 12.89 -5.44
CA PHE A 129 -0.13 13.42 -4.52
C PHE A 129 -0.30 14.92 -4.72
N THR A 130 -1.54 15.39 -4.62
CA THR A 130 -1.85 16.82 -4.68
C THR A 130 -1.34 17.54 -3.42
N ASP A 131 -1.51 16.90 -2.26
CA ASP A 131 -1.15 17.47 -0.97
C ASP A 131 0.13 16.85 -0.41
N GLN A 132 0.94 17.66 0.26
CA GLN A 132 2.14 17.18 0.94
C GLN A 132 1.77 16.54 2.28
N PRO A 133 2.38 15.39 2.63
CA PRO A 133 2.16 14.75 3.92
C PRO A 133 2.77 15.56 5.07
N ILE A 134 2.16 15.42 6.26
CA ILE A 134 2.82 15.82 7.49
C ILE A 134 3.92 14.80 7.78
N LYS A 135 5.15 15.27 8.03
CA LYS A 135 6.32 14.43 8.27
C LYS A 135 6.74 14.51 9.74
N ILE A 136 6.85 13.33 10.37
CA ILE A 136 7.34 13.21 11.74
C ILE A 136 8.66 12.45 11.71
N ARG A 137 9.75 13.13 12.04
CA ARG A 137 11.08 12.54 12.11
C ARG A 137 11.28 11.77 13.41
N ILE A 138 11.74 10.55 13.31
CA ILE A 138 12.08 9.67 14.43
C ILE A 138 13.60 9.56 14.50
N ARG A 139 14.20 10.12 15.55
CA ARG A 139 15.66 10.04 15.72
C ARG A 139 16.13 8.61 15.93
N GLY A 140 17.22 8.23 15.27
CA GLY A 140 17.74 6.87 15.30
C GLY A 140 18.01 6.36 16.73
N ASN A 141 18.61 7.20 17.59
CA ASN A 141 18.91 6.86 18.99
C ASN A 141 17.65 6.61 19.86
N ASN A 142 16.47 7.08 19.45
CA ASN A 142 15.21 6.88 20.18
C ASN A 142 14.46 5.61 19.73
N LYS A 143 14.82 5.02 18.60
CA LYS A 143 14.09 3.89 18.00
C LYS A 143 13.93 2.71 18.95
N LYS A 144 15.00 2.32 19.61
CA LYS A 144 15.00 1.19 20.54
C LYS A 144 14.08 1.41 21.74
N GLN A 145 14.05 2.62 22.27
CA GLN A 145 13.15 2.98 23.36
C GLN A 145 11.69 2.94 22.89
N LEU A 146 11.41 3.55 21.74
CA LEU A 146 10.06 3.56 21.15
C LEU A 146 9.56 2.14 20.84
N LEU A 147 10.40 1.23 20.35
CA LEU A 147 10.01 -0.17 20.12
C LEU A 147 9.62 -0.88 21.42
N LYS A 148 10.31 -0.61 22.55
CA LYS A 148 9.93 -1.15 23.85
C LYS A 148 8.58 -0.60 24.33
N GLU A 149 8.33 0.69 24.16
CA GLU A 149 7.06 1.33 24.52
C GLU A 149 5.91 0.81 23.65
N LEU A 150 6.14 0.65 22.35
CA LEU A 150 5.17 0.06 21.42
C LEU A 150 4.83 -1.40 21.80
N GLN A 151 5.81 -2.17 22.26
CA GLN A 151 5.60 -3.54 22.73
C GLN A 151 4.66 -3.60 23.93
N LEU A 152 4.75 -2.65 24.87
CA LEU A 152 3.84 -2.52 26.01
C LEU A 152 2.40 -2.20 25.56
N LEU A 153 2.26 -1.54 24.41
CA LEU A 153 0.96 -1.24 23.78
C LEU A 153 0.45 -2.38 22.86
N GLY A 154 1.15 -3.52 22.84
CA GLY A 154 0.77 -4.66 22.00
C GLY A 154 1.21 -4.55 20.52
N ILE A 155 2.06 -3.59 20.19
CA ILE A 155 2.63 -3.43 18.84
C ILE A 155 4.07 -3.98 18.85
N SER A 156 4.24 -5.16 18.27
CA SER A 156 5.53 -5.87 18.23
C SER A 156 5.64 -6.71 16.97
N GLU A 157 6.82 -7.26 16.69
CA GLU A 157 7.03 -8.18 15.58
C GLU A 157 6.06 -9.37 15.64
N ALA A 158 5.92 -9.99 16.82
CA ALA A 158 5.05 -11.15 17.03
C ALA A 158 3.56 -10.83 16.75
N THR A 159 3.10 -9.63 17.08
CA THR A 159 1.70 -9.25 16.85
C THR A 159 1.44 -8.82 15.42
N LEU A 160 2.42 -8.25 14.72
CA LEU A 160 2.28 -7.70 13.36
C LEU A 160 2.59 -8.71 12.26
N PHE A 161 3.38 -9.76 12.55
CA PHE A 161 3.83 -10.75 11.57
C PHE A 161 3.43 -12.17 11.99
N PRO A 162 2.23 -12.62 11.60
CA PRO A 162 1.71 -13.95 11.99
C PRO A 162 2.58 -15.12 11.52
N GLU A 163 3.35 -14.93 10.45
CA GLU A 163 4.27 -15.94 9.90
C GLU A 163 5.45 -16.19 10.87
N THR A 164 5.91 -15.15 11.54
CA THR A 164 7.02 -15.24 12.51
C THR A 164 6.64 -16.11 13.72
N ASP A 165 5.38 -16.05 14.16
CA ASP A 165 4.86 -16.90 15.24
C ASP A 165 4.94 -18.39 14.88
N LYS A 166 4.64 -18.77 13.64
CA LYS A 166 4.75 -20.15 13.17
C LYS A 166 6.20 -20.64 13.17
N ILE A 167 7.12 -19.82 12.67
CA ILE A 167 8.56 -20.13 12.64
C ILE A 167 9.12 -20.26 14.06
N MET A 168 8.76 -19.33 14.96
CA MET A 168 9.19 -19.38 16.37
C MET A 168 8.62 -20.59 17.10
N HIS A 169 7.39 -21.00 16.79
CA HIS A 169 6.77 -22.20 17.35
C HIS A 169 7.49 -23.47 16.87
N GLU A 170 7.86 -23.50 15.60
CA GLU A 170 8.59 -24.59 14.98
C GLU A 170 10.01 -24.72 15.54
N ILE A 171 10.75 -23.60 15.67
CA ILE A 171 12.07 -23.56 16.29
C ILE A 171 12.00 -24.00 17.76
N LYS A 172 11.04 -23.51 18.54
CA LYS A 172 10.86 -23.92 19.95
C LYS A 172 10.52 -25.41 20.10
N SER A 173 9.80 -26.00 19.14
CA SER A 173 9.48 -27.42 19.13
C SER A 173 10.71 -28.28 18.81
N GLN A 174 11.62 -27.79 17.97
CA GLN A 174 12.87 -28.46 17.61
C GLN A 174 13.96 -28.39 18.71
N ILE A 175 13.95 -27.34 19.55
CA ILE A 175 14.91 -27.17 20.65
C ILE A 175 14.52 -28.00 21.90
N LYS A 176 13.29 -28.49 21.98
CA LYS A 176 12.81 -29.32 23.11
C LYS A 176 13.06 -30.83 22.94
N HIS A 177 13.77 -31.22 21.91
CA HIS A 177 14.30 -32.57 21.67
C HIS A 177 15.82 -32.54 21.69
#